data_07b756a865c342dca739950530160558
#
_entry.id   07b756a865c342dca739950530160558
#
_cell.length_a   1.000
_cell.length_b   1.000
_cell.length_c   1.000
_cell.angle_alpha   90.00
_cell.angle_beta   90.00
_cell.angle_gamma   90.00
#
_symmetry.space_group_name_H-M   'P 1'
#
loop_
_entity.id
_entity.type
_entity.pdbx_description
1 polymer ?
#
loop_
_entity_poly.entity_id
_entity_poly.type
_entity_poly.pdbx_seq_one_letter_code
_entity_poly.pdbx_strand_id
1 'polypeptide(L)'
;MGLLAVAGVMTSCSEDWDNHYEPSSQVAQVSVMELIKSDAELSTFARMLEISGYDDLLASSQTFTVFAPTNEALADVDLEDVDAVKRIVLNHIARFNNSTAAGDGHTVKMYNGKRFAFDGDTFGSVGLERTDIIANNGILHVLSEQIPYSYNFREYIDVHESTSKMSAFLKLYDRREMDLGASRPIGVDANGATVYDSVMYDYNPVLQH
;
A
#
# COMPACT_ATOMS: atom_id res chain seq x y z
N MET A 1 68.76 -14.05 39.53
CA MET A 1 67.61 -13.13 39.44
C MET A 1 67.00 -13.26 38.05
N GLY A 2 66.00 -14.07 37.93
CA GLY A 2 65.30 -14.31 36.64
C GLY A 2 64.01 -13.50 36.59
N LEU A 3 63.86 -12.70 35.56
CA LEU A 3 62.66 -11.91 35.30
C LEU A 3 61.71 -12.78 34.44
N LEU A 4 60.59 -13.21 35.01
CA LEU A 4 59.49 -13.82 34.24
C LEU A 4 58.61 -12.70 33.62
N ALA A 5 58.61 -12.62 32.30
CA ALA A 5 57.66 -11.81 31.57
C ALA A 5 56.37 -12.62 31.35
N VAL A 6 55.27 -12.20 31.98
CA VAL A 6 53.92 -12.72 31.71
C VAL A 6 53.37 -11.96 30.53
N ALA A 7 53.27 -12.62 29.38
CA ALA A 7 52.53 -12.10 28.22
C ALA A 7 51.03 -12.40 28.43
N GLY A 8 50.27 -11.36 28.72
CA GLY A 8 48.81 -11.43 28.75
C GLY A 8 48.25 -11.54 27.32
N VAL A 9 47.58 -12.65 27.02
CA VAL A 9 46.83 -12.84 25.78
C VAL A 9 45.50 -12.14 25.95
N MET A 10 45.34 -11.00 25.26
CA MET A 10 44.04 -10.34 25.09
C MET A 10 43.29 -11.12 24.02
N THR A 11 42.46 -12.07 24.40
CA THR A 11 41.44 -12.62 23.49
C THR A 11 40.34 -11.59 23.35
N SER A 12 40.38 -10.88 22.24
CA SER A 12 39.29 -10.01 21.81
C SER A 12 38.09 -10.88 21.44
N CYS A 13 36.99 -10.69 22.14
CA CYS A 13 35.68 -11.26 21.78
C CYS A 13 35.16 -10.54 20.51
N SER A 14 35.60 -10.97 19.33
CA SER A 14 35.13 -10.45 18.06
C SER A 14 34.27 -11.45 17.26
N GLU A 15 34.08 -12.68 17.75
CA GLU A 15 33.37 -13.71 16.99
C GLU A 15 31.85 -13.77 17.25
N ASP A 16 31.33 -13.12 18.33
CA ASP A 16 29.92 -13.17 18.65
C ASP A 16 29.06 -12.07 17.98
N TRP A 17 29.68 -11.07 17.37
CA TRP A 17 28.93 -9.97 16.70
C TRP A 17 28.56 -10.32 15.28
N ASP A 18 29.34 -11.09 14.56
CA ASP A 18 29.07 -11.46 13.18
C ASP A 18 27.93 -12.48 13.04
N ASN A 19 27.68 -13.30 14.05
CA ASN A 19 26.59 -14.29 14.05
C ASN A 19 25.24 -13.73 14.48
N HIS A 20 25.17 -12.51 15.02
CA HIS A 20 23.90 -11.86 15.38
C HIS A 20 23.32 -10.99 14.25
N TYR A 21 24.08 -10.78 13.18
CA TYR A 21 23.67 -10.03 12.00
C TYR A 21 23.63 -10.89 10.74
N GLU A 22 23.54 -12.19 10.85
CA GLU A 22 23.01 -12.98 9.75
C GLU A 22 21.55 -12.52 9.57
N PRO A 23 21.21 -11.80 8.48
CA PRO A 23 19.81 -11.51 8.19
C PRO A 23 19.13 -12.84 7.86
N SER A 24 18.56 -13.48 8.88
CA SER A 24 17.69 -14.66 8.72
C SER A 24 16.33 -14.27 8.10
N SER A 25 16.20 -13.07 7.57
CA SER A 25 15.15 -12.68 6.66
C SER A 25 15.72 -12.78 5.24
N GLN A 26 15.24 -13.73 4.46
CA GLN A 26 15.25 -13.58 3.02
C GLN A 26 14.50 -12.26 2.78
N VAL A 27 15.24 -11.16 2.64
CA VAL A 27 14.65 -9.90 2.18
C VAL A 27 14.01 -10.22 0.85
N ALA A 28 12.70 -10.09 0.76
CA ALA A 28 12.00 -10.35 -0.48
C ALA A 28 12.66 -9.51 -1.59
N GLN A 29 13.11 -10.18 -2.63
CA GLN A 29 13.85 -9.55 -3.73
C GLN A 29 12.91 -8.85 -4.73
N VAL A 30 11.59 -9.13 -4.61
CA VAL A 30 10.57 -8.75 -5.59
C VAL A 30 9.60 -7.73 -4.99
N SER A 31 9.06 -6.87 -5.84
CA SER A 31 8.02 -5.90 -5.46
C SER A 31 6.66 -6.57 -5.22
N VAL A 32 5.75 -5.86 -4.55
CA VAL A 32 4.35 -6.31 -4.40
C VAL A 32 3.72 -6.58 -5.76
N MET A 33 4.02 -5.74 -6.78
CA MET A 33 3.49 -5.93 -8.12
C MET A 33 3.99 -7.22 -8.78
N GLU A 34 5.28 -7.55 -8.60
CA GLU A 34 5.84 -8.81 -9.12
C GLU A 34 5.26 -10.03 -8.40
N LEU A 35 5.00 -9.95 -7.09
CA LEU A 35 4.29 -11.01 -6.35
C LEU A 35 2.90 -11.24 -6.94
N ILE A 36 2.12 -10.18 -7.17
CA ILE A 36 0.78 -10.27 -7.74
C ILE A 36 0.83 -10.86 -9.16
N LYS A 37 1.77 -10.42 -10.01
CA LYS A 37 1.92 -10.94 -11.38
C LYS A 37 2.36 -12.40 -11.44
N SER A 38 3.12 -12.86 -10.46
CA SER A 38 3.60 -14.24 -10.40
C SER A 38 2.56 -15.23 -9.89
N ASP A 39 1.48 -14.74 -9.29
CA ASP A 39 0.41 -15.55 -8.71
C ASP A 39 -0.74 -15.74 -9.69
N ALA A 40 -0.96 -16.98 -10.12
CA ALA A 40 -2.00 -17.31 -11.08
C ALA A 40 -3.42 -17.00 -10.58
N GLU A 41 -3.66 -17.05 -9.26
CA GLU A 41 -4.95 -16.74 -8.65
C GLU A 41 -5.25 -15.24 -8.59
N LEU A 42 -4.23 -14.38 -8.81
CA LEU A 42 -4.34 -12.92 -8.78
C LEU A 42 -4.23 -12.28 -10.18
N SER A 43 -4.25 -13.06 -11.24
CA SER A 43 -4.04 -12.56 -12.61
C SER A 43 -5.08 -11.53 -13.05
N THR A 44 -6.34 -11.65 -12.61
CA THR A 44 -7.39 -10.65 -12.87
C THR A 44 -7.06 -9.34 -12.15
N PHE A 45 -6.65 -9.39 -10.88
CA PHE A 45 -6.27 -8.19 -10.14
C PHE A 45 -5.01 -7.54 -10.72
N ALA A 46 -4.02 -8.33 -11.16
CA ALA A 46 -2.85 -7.83 -11.89
C ALA A 46 -3.26 -7.03 -13.14
N ARG A 47 -4.20 -7.59 -13.91
CA ARG A 47 -4.74 -6.92 -15.10
C ARG A 47 -5.49 -5.63 -14.75
N MET A 48 -6.26 -5.62 -13.66
CA MET A 48 -6.95 -4.41 -13.18
C MET A 48 -5.96 -3.31 -12.77
N LEU A 49 -4.83 -3.66 -12.16
CA LEU A 49 -3.75 -2.72 -11.83
C LEU A 49 -3.17 -2.06 -13.08
N GLU A 50 -2.92 -2.85 -14.15
CA GLU A 50 -2.45 -2.33 -15.43
C GLU A 50 -3.47 -1.41 -16.11
N ILE A 51 -4.75 -1.83 -16.18
CA ILE A 51 -5.84 -1.03 -16.78
C ILE A 51 -6.00 0.31 -16.05
N SER A 52 -5.88 0.30 -14.73
CA SER A 52 -6.05 1.50 -13.90
C SER A 52 -4.79 2.38 -13.82
N GLY A 53 -3.62 1.89 -14.30
CA GLY A 53 -2.33 2.59 -14.26
C GLY A 53 -1.70 2.68 -12.87
N TYR A 54 -1.99 1.71 -11.99
CA TYR A 54 -1.40 1.61 -10.64
C TYR A 54 -0.29 0.55 -10.52
N ASP A 55 0.01 -0.16 -11.59
CA ASP A 55 1.09 -1.15 -11.64
C ASP A 55 2.48 -0.51 -11.43
N ASP A 56 2.78 0.61 -12.09
CA ASP A 56 4.02 1.36 -11.90
C ASP A 56 4.16 1.88 -10.45
N LEU A 57 3.04 2.31 -9.85
CA LEU A 57 3.03 2.75 -8.46
C LEU A 57 3.44 1.62 -7.52
N LEU A 58 2.88 0.42 -7.69
CA LEU A 58 3.20 -0.76 -6.87
C LEU A 58 4.57 -1.39 -7.19
N ALA A 59 5.17 -1.04 -8.32
CA ALA A 59 6.54 -1.40 -8.67
C ALA A 59 7.57 -0.40 -8.11
N SER A 60 7.12 0.76 -7.59
CA SER A 60 7.99 1.80 -7.05
C SER A 60 8.60 1.43 -5.69
N SER A 61 9.55 2.24 -5.20
CA SER A 61 10.18 2.07 -3.89
C SER A 61 9.31 2.52 -2.69
N GLN A 62 8.10 3.03 -2.95
CA GLN A 62 7.16 3.36 -1.87
C GLN A 62 6.62 2.11 -1.20
N THR A 63 6.25 2.22 0.08
CA THR A 63 5.76 1.08 0.85
C THR A 63 4.23 1.00 0.78
N PHE A 64 3.72 -0.19 0.41
CA PHE A 64 2.30 -0.46 0.28
C PHE A 64 1.87 -1.71 1.03
N THR A 65 0.60 -1.77 1.39
CA THR A 65 -0.11 -3.01 1.67
C THR A 65 -1.19 -3.18 0.61
N VAL A 66 -1.23 -4.34 -0.01
CA VAL A 66 -2.24 -4.69 -0.99
C VAL A 66 -3.10 -5.82 -0.45
N PHE A 67 -4.41 -5.63 -0.47
CA PHE A 67 -5.42 -6.64 -0.14
C PHE A 67 -6.02 -7.14 -1.45
N ALA A 68 -5.37 -8.09 -2.11
CA ALA A 68 -5.72 -8.55 -3.45
C ALA A 68 -6.85 -9.59 -3.43
N PRO A 69 -8.01 -9.32 -4.07
CA PRO A 69 -9.03 -10.33 -4.27
C PRO A 69 -8.57 -11.40 -5.27
N THR A 70 -9.03 -12.64 -5.07
CA THR A 70 -8.79 -13.74 -6.01
C THR A 70 -9.51 -13.53 -7.35
N ASN A 71 -9.12 -14.27 -8.38
CA ASN A 71 -9.82 -14.27 -9.67
C ASN A 71 -11.31 -14.65 -9.52
N GLU A 72 -11.63 -15.56 -8.61
CA GLU A 72 -13.00 -15.96 -8.33
C GLU A 72 -13.80 -14.78 -7.75
N ALA A 73 -13.21 -14.06 -6.82
CA ALA A 73 -13.81 -12.86 -6.22
C ALA A 73 -14.08 -11.72 -7.22
N LEU A 74 -13.39 -11.73 -8.35
CA LEU A 74 -13.46 -10.71 -9.40
C LEU A 74 -14.18 -11.19 -10.68
N ALA A 75 -14.81 -12.37 -10.65
CA ALA A 75 -15.40 -13.01 -11.84
C ALA A 75 -16.47 -12.14 -12.54
N ASP A 76 -17.22 -11.34 -11.78
CA ASP A 76 -18.30 -10.48 -12.27
C ASP A 76 -17.85 -9.05 -12.60
N VAL A 77 -16.55 -8.73 -12.51
CA VAL A 77 -16.03 -7.38 -12.77
C VAL A 77 -15.90 -7.15 -14.28
N ASP A 78 -16.55 -6.09 -14.76
CA ASP A 78 -16.38 -5.62 -16.12
C ASP A 78 -15.03 -4.86 -16.25
N LEU A 79 -14.06 -5.47 -16.93
CA LEU A 79 -12.74 -4.87 -17.15
C LEU A 79 -12.73 -3.77 -18.22
N GLU A 80 -13.82 -3.58 -18.95
CA GLU A 80 -13.96 -2.47 -19.93
C GLU A 80 -14.39 -1.18 -19.23
N ASP A 81 -15.05 -1.24 -18.07
CA ASP A 81 -15.34 -0.08 -17.24
C ASP A 81 -14.12 0.35 -16.42
N VAL A 82 -13.23 1.12 -17.06
CA VAL A 82 -11.97 1.58 -16.45
C VAL A 82 -12.20 2.35 -15.14
N ASP A 83 -13.28 3.10 -15.03
CA ASP A 83 -13.59 3.87 -13.82
C ASP A 83 -14.05 2.94 -12.69
N ALA A 84 -14.82 1.90 -12.99
CA ALA A 84 -15.17 0.88 -11.99
C ALA A 84 -13.92 0.10 -11.55
N VAL A 85 -13.09 -0.34 -12.50
CA VAL A 85 -11.81 -1.01 -12.21
C VAL A 85 -10.94 -0.15 -11.30
N LYS A 86 -10.78 1.13 -11.62
CA LYS A 86 -9.99 2.05 -10.80
C LYS A 86 -10.55 2.21 -9.39
N ARG A 87 -11.86 2.32 -9.24
CA ARG A 87 -12.51 2.40 -7.92
C ARG A 87 -12.23 1.15 -7.08
N ILE A 88 -12.33 -0.03 -7.69
CA ILE A 88 -12.03 -1.30 -7.02
C ILE A 88 -10.55 -1.34 -6.60
N VAL A 89 -9.63 -1.10 -7.52
CA VAL A 89 -8.19 -1.12 -7.26
C VAL A 89 -7.82 -0.21 -6.09
N LEU A 90 -8.30 1.04 -6.10
CA LEU A 90 -8.01 2.01 -5.03
C LEU A 90 -8.63 1.65 -3.68
N ASN A 91 -9.63 0.77 -3.67
CA ASN A 91 -10.25 0.24 -2.46
C ASN A 91 -9.45 -0.91 -1.83
N HIS A 92 -8.43 -1.41 -2.54
CA HIS A 92 -7.63 -2.57 -2.15
C HIS A 92 -6.13 -2.25 -1.96
N ILE A 93 -5.71 -0.99 -2.14
CA ILE A 93 -4.34 -0.54 -1.92
C ILE A 93 -4.32 0.40 -0.70
N ALA A 94 -3.42 0.15 0.23
CA ALA A 94 -3.13 1.02 1.36
C ALA A 94 -1.65 1.44 1.35
N ARG A 95 -1.34 2.57 1.99
CA ARG A 95 0.03 2.99 2.23
C ARG A 95 0.57 2.34 3.49
N PHE A 96 1.89 2.22 3.55
CA PHE A 96 2.64 1.65 4.66
C PHE A 96 2.35 0.16 4.89
N ASN A 97 3.11 -0.45 5.78
CA ASN A 97 2.94 -1.84 6.14
C ASN A 97 1.82 -2.01 7.17
N ASN A 98 0.83 -2.80 6.82
CA ASN A 98 -0.22 -3.27 7.72
C ASN A 98 -0.12 -4.79 7.78
N SER A 99 0.61 -5.31 8.76
CA SER A 99 0.79 -6.74 9.01
C SER A 99 -0.24 -7.25 10.01
N THR A 100 -0.59 -8.53 9.92
CA THR A 100 -1.44 -9.21 10.91
C THR A 100 -0.83 -9.20 12.31
N ALA A 101 0.51 -9.11 12.40
CA ALA A 101 1.25 -9.04 13.66
C ALA A 101 1.05 -7.72 14.43
N ALA A 102 0.38 -6.72 13.87
CA ALA A 102 0.10 -5.45 14.55
C ALA A 102 -0.88 -5.58 15.75
N GLY A 103 -1.45 -6.77 15.97
CA GLY A 103 -2.26 -7.09 17.17
C GLY A 103 -3.70 -6.58 17.06
N ASP A 104 -4.25 -6.13 18.18
CA ASP A 104 -5.64 -5.83 18.54
C ASP A 104 -6.53 -5.05 17.55
N GLY A 105 -6.52 -5.36 16.27
CA GLY A 105 -7.39 -4.74 15.25
C GLY A 105 -7.18 -3.22 15.11
N HIS A 106 -6.95 -2.77 13.92
CA HIS A 106 -6.79 -1.34 13.64
C HIS A 106 -7.55 -0.94 12.38
N THR A 107 -7.63 0.35 12.13
CA THR A 107 -8.27 0.87 10.93
C THR A 107 -7.22 1.22 9.88
N VAL A 108 -7.32 0.59 8.72
CA VAL A 108 -6.46 0.86 7.57
C VAL A 108 -7.11 1.90 6.67
N LYS A 109 -6.36 2.95 6.31
CA LYS A 109 -6.78 3.95 5.32
C LYS A 109 -6.32 3.51 3.93
N MET A 110 -7.27 3.31 3.05
CA MET A 110 -7.03 2.95 1.66
C MET A 110 -6.59 4.15 0.81
N TYR A 111 -6.09 3.86 -0.38
CA TYR A 111 -5.60 4.90 -1.30
C TYR A 111 -6.70 5.87 -1.76
N ASN A 112 -7.95 5.41 -1.83
CA ASN A 112 -9.14 6.23 -2.07
C ASN A 112 -9.64 7.01 -0.84
N GLY A 113 -8.92 6.94 0.30
CA GLY A 113 -9.30 7.61 1.54
C GLY A 113 -10.31 6.87 2.41
N LYS A 114 -10.96 5.81 1.92
CA LYS A 114 -11.86 4.97 2.71
C LYS A 114 -11.09 4.25 3.82
N ARG A 115 -11.81 3.81 4.86
CA ARG A 115 -11.22 3.16 6.02
C ARG A 115 -11.94 1.84 6.28
N PHE A 116 -11.15 0.79 6.52
CA PHE A 116 -11.66 -0.53 6.87
C PHE A 116 -10.98 -1.03 8.14
N ALA A 117 -11.72 -1.78 8.94
CA ALA A 117 -11.15 -2.50 10.07
C ALA A 117 -10.27 -3.65 9.55
N PHE A 118 -9.16 -3.88 10.21
CA PHE A 118 -8.25 -4.98 9.96
C PHE A 118 -7.83 -5.59 11.30
N ASP A 119 -8.19 -6.84 11.54
CA ASP A 119 -7.94 -7.56 12.80
C ASP A 119 -6.97 -8.74 12.65
N GLY A 120 -6.43 -8.93 11.46
CA GLY A 120 -5.51 -10.01 11.12
C GLY A 120 -6.18 -11.24 10.50
N ASP A 121 -7.45 -11.48 10.78
CA ASP A 121 -8.25 -12.56 10.20
C ASP A 121 -9.19 -12.05 9.12
N THR A 122 -9.68 -10.81 9.29
CA THR A 122 -10.58 -10.14 8.35
C THR A 122 -10.10 -8.75 7.98
N PHE A 123 -10.43 -8.35 6.75
CA PHE A 123 -10.29 -6.98 6.27
C PHE A 123 -11.65 -6.43 5.87
N GLY A 124 -12.14 -5.43 6.62
CA GLY A 124 -13.52 -4.99 6.52
C GLY A 124 -14.46 -6.10 6.96
N SER A 125 -15.23 -6.66 6.02
CA SER A 125 -16.13 -7.79 6.24
C SER A 125 -15.69 -9.07 5.55
N VAL A 126 -14.49 -9.08 4.96
CA VAL A 126 -14.01 -10.16 4.09
C VAL A 126 -12.87 -10.92 4.77
N GLY A 127 -12.92 -12.25 4.68
CA GLY A 127 -11.87 -13.13 5.20
C GLY A 127 -10.58 -13.05 4.38
N LEU A 128 -9.46 -13.25 5.07
CA LEU A 128 -8.14 -13.36 4.47
C LEU A 128 -7.84 -14.83 4.16
N GLU A 129 -7.44 -15.13 2.93
CA GLU A 129 -7.00 -16.48 2.55
C GLU A 129 -5.50 -16.68 2.79
N ARG A 130 -4.71 -15.67 2.45
CA ARG A 130 -3.26 -15.66 2.66
C ARG A 130 -2.85 -14.31 3.22
N THR A 131 -1.95 -14.32 4.19
CA THR A 131 -1.55 -13.12 4.92
C THR A 131 -0.04 -12.93 4.93
N ASP A 132 0.39 -11.69 5.12
CA ASP A 132 1.78 -11.31 5.39
C ASP A 132 2.78 -11.84 4.35
N ILE A 133 2.41 -11.86 3.07
CA ILE A 133 3.33 -12.16 1.98
C ILE A 133 4.23 -10.94 1.78
N ILE A 134 5.48 -11.06 2.21
CA ILE A 134 6.42 -9.94 2.27
C ILE A 134 7.03 -9.67 0.90
N ALA A 135 6.99 -8.42 0.47
CA ALA A 135 7.69 -7.88 -0.69
C ALA A 135 8.79 -6.90 -0.25
N ASN A 136 9.71 -6.54 -1.15
CA ASN A 136 10.76 -5.56 -0.87
C ASN A 136 10.20 -4.14 -0.61
N ASN A 137 9.00 -3.85 -1.12
CA ASN A 137 8.31 -2.58 -0.99
C ASN A 137 6.92 -2.70 -0.35
N GLY A 138 6.63 -3.76 0.44
CA GLY A 138 5.37 -3.85 1.15
C GLY A 138 4.92 -5.24 1.54
N ILE A 139 3.61 -5.35 1.76
CA ILE A 139 2.93 -6.58 2.18
C ILE A 139 1.75 -6.86 1.25
N LEU A 140 1.60 -8.11 0.86
CA LEU A 140 0.44 -8.61 0.13
C LEU A 140 -0.39 -9.52 1.04
N HIS A 141 -1.68 -9.25 1.11
CA HIS A 141 -2.72 -10.14 1.64
C HIS A 141 -3.65 -10.56 0.52
N VAL A 142 -4.15 -11.78 0.56
CA VAL A 142 -5.11 -12.29 -0.42
C VAL A 142 -6.47 -12.42 0.24
N LEU A 143 -7.50 -11.89 -0.41
CA LEU A 143 -8.89 -11.91 0.05
C LEU A 143 -9.70 -12.97 -0.70
N SER A 144 -10.60 -13.65 0.03
CA SER A 144 -11.58 -14.60 -0.54
C SER A 144 -12.65 -13.91 -1.39
N GLU A 145 -12.95 -12.65 -1.10
CA GLU A 145 -13.99 -11.87 -1.77
C GLU A 145 -13.49 -10.44 -2.06
N GLN A 146 -14.14 -9.77 -2.98
CA GLN A 146 -13.93 -8.34 -3.20
C GLN A 146 -14.56 -7.53 -2.07
N ILE A 147 -13.85 -6.53 -1.54
CA ILE A 147 -14.44 -5.57 -0.59
C ILE A 147 -15.55 -4.79 -1.30
N PRO A 148 -16.80 -4.81 -0.77
CA PRO A 148 -17.91 -4.07 -1.36
C PRO A 148 -17.60 -2.57 -1.46
N TYR A 149 -17.81 -2.01 -2.64
CA TYR A 149 -17.59 -0.58 -2.83
C TYR A 149 -18.81 0.23 -2.41
N SER A 150 -18.66 1.05 -1.38
CA SER A 150 -19.70 1.98 -0.93
C SER A 150 -19.35 3.40 -1.38
N TYR A 151 -20.23 4.03 -2.14
CA TYR A 151 -20.03 5.42 -2.57
C TYR A 151 -20.04 6.35 -1.34
N ASN A 152 -19.07 7.26 -1.27
CA ASN A 152 -19.21 8.43 -0.41
C ASN A 152 -20.14 9.46 -1.07
N PHE A 153 -20.44 10.54 -0.33
CA PHE A 153 -21.38 11.57 -0.81
C PHE A 153 -20.94 12.19 -2.15
N ARG A 154 -19.63 12.47 -2.32
CA ARG A 154 -19.11 13.06 -3.55
C ARG A 154 -19.20 12.08 -4.72
N GLU A 155 -18.76 10.86 -4.51
CA GLU A 155 -18.82 9.80 -5.52
C GLU A 155 -20.26 9.52 -5.94
N TYR A 156 -21.20 9.51 -4.96
CA TYR A 156 -22.63 9.34 -5.26
C TYR A 156 -23.15 10.44 -6.20
N ILE A 157 -22.80 11.70 -5.90
CA ILE A 157 -23.20 12.85 -6.77
C ILE A 157 -22.61 12.72 -8.17
N ASP A 158 -21.38 12.21 -8.29
CA ASP A 158 -20.68 12.13 -9.58
C ASP A 158 -21.21 11.02 -10.49
N VAL A 159 -21.75 9.92 -9.95
CA VAL A 159 -22.22 8.78 -10.73
C VAL A 159 -23.72 8.83 -11.06
N HIS A 160 -24.52 9.62 -10.33
CA HIS A 160 -25.96 9.69 -10.56
C HIS A 160 -26.34 10.82 -11.52
N GLU A 161 -27.07 10.47 -12.58
CA GLU A 161 -27.52 11.43 -13.61
C GLU A 161 -28.37 12.58 -13.01
N SER A 162 -29.24 12.27 -12.04
CA SER A 162 -30.10 13.26 -11.37
C SER A 162 -29.31 14.34 -10.62
N THR A 163 -28.05 14.09 -10.29
CA THR A 163 -27.15 15.01 -9.56
C THR A 163 -26.10 15.65 -10.47
N SER A 164 -26.17 15.46 -11.79
CA SER A 164 -25.15 15.91 -12.76
C SER A 164 -24.86 17.42 -12.69
N LYS A 165 -25.86 18.27 -12.43
CA LYS A 165 -25.65 19.72 -12.26
C LYS A 165 -24.87 20.03 -10.99
N MET A 166 -25.12 19.31 -9.90
CA MET A 166 -24.38 19.42 -8.65
C MET A 166 -22.94 18.95 -8.83
N SER A 167 -22.75 17.81 -9.50
CA SER A 167 -21.42 17.31 -9.86
C SER A 167 -20.64 18.35 -10.67
N ALA A 168 -21.25 18.92 -11.73
CA ALA A 168 -20.61 19.95 -12.53
C ALA A 168 -20.21 21.19 -11.71
N PHE A 169 -21.08 21.64 -10.79
CA PHE A 169 -20.78 22.74 -9.89
C PHE A 169 -19.62 22.43 -8.97
N LEU A 170 -19.64 21.28 -8.31
CA LEU A 170 -18.55 20.88 -7.37
C LEU A 170 -17.21 20.75 -8.08
N LYS A 171 -17.18 20.22 -9.32
CA LYS A 171 -15.96 20.07 -10.13
C LYS A 171 -15.24 21.40 -10.41
N LEU A 172 -15.94 22.53 -10.40
CA LEU A 172 -15.30 23.85 -10.55
C LEU A 172 -14.34 24.19 -9.39
N TYR A 173 -14.54 23.56 -8.24
CA TYR A 173 -13.75 23.82 -7.03
C TYR A 173 -12.78 22.70 -6.70
N ASP A 174 -12.75 21.63 -7.49
CA ASP A 174 -11.82 20.54 -7.29
C ASP A 174 -10.37 21.03 -7.47
N ARG A 175 -9.53 20.68 -6.51
CA ARG A 175 -8.11 20.96 -6.50
C ARG A 175 -7.34 19.69 -6.18
N ARG A 176 -6.11 19.67 -6.59
CA ARG A 176 -5.19 18.61 -6.26
C ARG A 176 -4.07 19.18 -5.42
N GLU A 177 -3.93 18.72 -4.19
CA GLU A 177 -2.98 19.23 -3.23
C GLU A 177 -2.03 18.12 -2.77
N MET A 178 -0.82 18.51 -2.35
CA MET A 178 0.16 17.58 -1.83
C MET A 178 -0.11 17.31 -0.35
N ASP A 179 -0.23 16.03 0.01
CA ASP A 179 -0.27 15.60 1.40
C ASP A 179 1.16 15.59 1.97
N LEU A 180 1.53 16.67 2.65
CA LEU A 180 2.84 16.79 3.28
C LEU A 180 3.09 15.75 4.37
N GLY A 181 2.04 15.28 5.04
CA GLY A 181 2.14 14.26 6.08
C GLY A 181 2.42 12.86 5.52
N ALA A 182 1.93 12.58 4.31
CA ALA A 182 2.14 11.31 3.63
C ALA A 182 3.33 11.35 2.65
N SER A 183 3.78 12.55 2.23
CA SER A 183 4.91 12.74 1.32
C SER A 183 6.24 12.61 2.06
N ARG A 184 7.24 12.02 1.41
CA ARG A 184 8.59 11.88 1.98
C ARG A 184 9.58 12.77 1.26
N PRO A 185 10.50 13.46 1.97
CA PRO A 185 11.58 14.16 1.33
C PRO A 185 12.54 13.14 0.70
N ILE A 186 12.87 13.34 -0.59
CA ILE A 186 13.77 12.45 -1.36
C ILE A 186 15.07 13.15 -1.74
N GLY A 187 15.20 14.45 -1.46
CA GLY A 187 16.41 15.22 -1.76
C GLY A 187 16.16 16.71 -1.71
N VAL A 188 17.10 17.46 -2.27
CA VAL A 188 17.01 18.91 -2.50
C VAL A 188 17.29 19.21 -3.96
N ASP A 189 16.62 20.18 -4.52
CA ASP A 189 16.85 20.65 -5.88
C ASP A 189 18.09 21.56 -5.97
N ALA A 190 18.41 22.02 -7.18
CA ALA A 190 19.55 22.92 -7.42
C ALA A 190 19.43 24.28 -6.71
N ASN A 191 18.24 24.67 -6.24
CA ASN A 191 17.97 25.90 -5.52
C ASN A 191 17.93 25.70 -4.00
N GLY A 192 18.14 24.45 -3.52
CA GLY A 192 18.10 24.12 -2.10
C GLY A 192 16.68 23.84 -1.57
N ALA A 193 15.67 23.77 -2.43
CA ALA A 193 14.30 23.41 -2.03
C ALA A 193 14.15 21.89 -1.85
N THR A 194 13.43 21.48 -0.82
CA THR A 194 13.17 20.06 -0.57
C THR A 194 12.30 19.46 -1.67
N VAL A 195 12.79 18.37 -2.28
CA VAL A 195 12.05 17.57 -3.23
C VAL A 195 11.38 16.44 -2.48
N TYR A 196 10.09 16.23 -2.75
CA TYR A 196 9.29 15.17 -2.13
C TYR A 196 8.92 14.08 -3.13
N ASP A 197 8.84 12.84 -2.66
CA ASP A 197 8.05 11.79 -3.27
C ASP A 197 6.57 12.12 -3.00
N SER A 198 5.99 12.90 -3.92
CA SER A 198 4.76 13.65 -3.64
C SER A 198 3.55 12.74 -3.63
N VAL A 199 2.87 12.70 -2.51
CA VAL A 199 1.53 12.12 -2.37
C VAL A 199 0.52 13.21 -2.61
N MET A 200 -0.26 13.06 -3.67
CA MET A 200 -1.33 14.00 -4.00
C MET A 200 -2.68 13.48 -3.51
N TYR A 201 -3.54 14.37 -3.04
CA TYR A 201 -4.94 14.05 -2.74
C TYR A 201 -5.88 15.07 -3.40
N ASP A 202 -7.08 14.59 -3.70
CA ASP A 202 -8.12 15.44 -4.24
C ASP A 202 -8.82 16.19 -3.10
N TYR A 203 -8.92 17.49 -3.25
CA TYR A 203 -9.47 18.41 -2.28
C TYR A 203 -10.58 19.26 -2.88
N ASN A 204 -11.68 19.39 -2.18
CA ASN A 204 -12.76 20.30 -2.58
C ASN A 204 -13.19 21.16 -1.38
N PRO A 205 -12.90 22.48 -1.38
CA PRO A 205 -13.17 23.36 -0.25
C PRO A 205 -14.67 23.53 0.05
N VAL A 206 -15.55 23.22 -0.90
CA VAL A 206 -17.01 23.31 -0.72
C VAL A 206 -17.56 22.15 0.12
N LEU A 207 -16.83 21.00 0.14
CA LEU A 207 -17.25 19.79 0.84
C LEU A 207 -16.58 19.63 2.22
N GLN A 208 -15.63 20.50 2.56
CA GLN A 208 -14.95 20.46 3.86
C GLN A 208 -15.59 21.46 4.82
N HIS A 209 -16.47 20.94 5.66
CA HIS A 209 -16.98 21.63 6.86
C HIS A 209 -17.04 20.66 8.04
#